data_8aad1da556012eda169161b4a01b53ed
#
_entry.id   8aad1da556012eda169161b4a01b53ed
#
_cell.length_a   1.000
_cell.length_b   1.000
_cell.length_c   1.000
_cell.angle_alpha   90.00
_cell.angle_beta   90.00
_cell.angle_gamma   90.00
#
_symmetry.space_group_name_H-M   'P 1'
#
loop_
_entity.id
_entity.type
_entity.pdbx_description
1 polymer ?
#
loop_
_entity_poly.entity_id
_entity_poly.type
_entity_poly.pdbx_seq_one_letter_code
_entity_poly.pdbx_strand_id
1 'polypeptide(L)'
;MRTQLKLTRDGDAFIVRLTPRQIAAMYEALSCLRERDYGDTELTLLVGSGREAVDALVERLAGRHTESRDLRLTMEELHMMYSALTAVPALFVERGGLFAEEPFNIRLGFYRENFYALAQAVLQAVAEA
;
A
#
# COMPACT_ATOMS: atom_id res chain seq x y z
N MET A 1 8.11 -11.98 -4.14
CA MET A 1 7.75 -10.64 -4.71
C MET A 1 8.97 -9.75 -4.78
N ARG A 2 9.08 -9.00 -5.85
CA ARG A 2 10.16 -8.03 -5.98
C ARG A 2 9.92 -6.85 -5.02
N THR A 3 10.94 -6.49 -4.25
CA THR A 3 10.81 -5.45 -3.21
C THR A 3 11.58 -4.17 -3.52
N GLN A 4 12.34 -4.13 -4.63
CA GLN A 4 13.04 -2.91 -5.01
C GLN A 4 12.14 -2.03 -5.88
N LEU A 5 12.18 -0.74 -5.60
CA LEU A 5 11.46 0.29 -6.37
C LEU A 5 12.43 1.39 -6.77
N LYS A 6 12.13 2.05 -7.88
CA LYS A 6 12.83 3.26 -8.28
C LYS A 6 11.80 4.33 -8.59
N LEU A 7 11.96 5.48 -7.96
CA LEU A 7 11.15 6.66 -8.20
C LEU A 7 11.95 7.66 -9.02
N THR A 8 11.28 8.27 -9.99
CA THR A 8 11.84 9.36 -10.79
C THR A 8 10.97 10.58 -10.56
N ARG A 9 11.57 11.71 -10.18
CA ARG A 9 10.81 12.94 -9.99
C ARG A 9 10.21 13.43 -11.29
N ASP A 10 8.95 13.88 -11.21
CA ASP A 10 8.21 14.45 -12.34
C ASP A 10 7.41 15.64 -11.83
N GLY A 11 8.06 16.81 -11.80
CA GLY A 11 7.47 17.99 -11.18
C GLY A 11 7.30 17.81 -9.69
N ASP A 12 6.08 17.94 -9.20
CA ASP A 12 5.72 17.75 -7.80
C ASP A 12 5.29 16.32 -7.48
N ALA A 13 5.42 15.42 -8.45
CA ALA A 13 5.05 14.01 -8.29
C ALA A 13 6.22 13.10 -8.62
N PHE A 14 5.96 11.81 -8.67
CA PHE A 14 6.96 10.78 -8.96
C PHE A 14 6.39 9.77 -9.96
N ILE A 15 7.25 9.28 -10.84
CA ILE A 15 6.94 8.13 -11.68
C ILE A 15 7.57 6.90 -11.04
N VAL A 16 6.77 5.86 -10.84
CA VAL A 16 7.26 4.59 -10.27
C VAL A 16 6.77 3.44 -11.15
N ARG A 17 7.68 2.50 -11.43
CA ARG A 17 7.33 1.29 -12.16
C ARG A 17 7.04 0.18 -11.16
N LEU A 18 5.82 -0.34 -11.20
CA LEU A 18 5.36 -1.38 -10.28
C LEU A 18 5.07 -2.67 -11.03
N THR A 19 5.49 -3.78 -10.45
CA THR A 19 5.13 -5.11 -10.95
C THR A 19 3.68 -5.42 -10.59
N PRO A 20 3.03 -6.39 -11.26
CA PRO A 20 1.67 -6.80 -10.90
C PRO A 20 1.51 -7.18 -9.43
N ARG A 21 2.50 -7.87 -8.85
CA ARG A 21 2.46 -8.27 -7.43
C ARG A 21 2.58 -7.07 -6.51
N GLN A 22 3.41 -6.08 -6.85
CA GLN A 22 3.52 -4.86 -6.06
C GLN A 22 2.22 -4.06 -6.10
N ILE A 23 1.60 -3.95 -7.27
CA ILE A 23 0.30 -3.29 -7.40
C ILE A 23 -0.75 -4.02 -6.56
N ALA A 24 -0.77 -5.35 -6.63
CA ALA A 24 -1.71 -6.16 -5.86
C ALA A 24 -1.51 -5.98 -4.35
N ALA A 25 -0.27 -5.92 -3.87
CA ALA A 25 0.01 -5.71 -2.45
C ALA A 25 -0.51 -4.34 -1.97
N MET A 26 -0.27 -3.30 -2.75
CA MET A 26 -0.75 -1.95 -2.44
C MET A 26 -2.27 -1.87 -2.48
N TYR A 27 -2.88 -2.48 -3.50
CA TYR A 27 -4.32 -2.57 -3.62
C TYR A 27 -4.94 -3.27 -2.40
N GLU A 28 -4.39 -4.43 -2.00
CA GLU A 28 -4.92 -5.19 -0.87
C GLU A 28 -4.78 -4.42 0.44
N ALA A 29 -3.67 -3.75 0.66
CA ALA A 29 -3.45 -2.96 1.87
C ALA A 29 -4.48 -1.83 1.98
N LEU A 30 -4.65 -1.05 0.91
CA LEU A 30 -5.61 0.06 0.90
C LEU A 30 -7.05 -0.43 0.97
N SER A 31 -7.38 -1.51 0.26
CA SER A 31 -8.72 -2.10 0.27
C SER A 31 -9.09 -2.62 1.65
N CYS A 32 -8.13 -3.19 2.37
CA CYS A 32 -8.36 -3.66 3.73
C CYS A 32 -8.78 -2.52 4.66
N LEU A 33 -8.14 -1.36 4.53
CA LEU A 33 -8.52 -0.17 5.29
C LEU A 33 -9.88 0.38 4.83
N ARG A 34 -10.13 0.39 3.52
CA ARG A 34 -11.39 0.87 2.96
C ARG A 34 -12.58 0.05 3.41
N GLU A 35 -12.40 -1.28 3.54
CA GLU A 35 -13.46 -2.20 3.96
C GLU A 35 -13.81 -2.07 5.43
N ARG A 36 -12.96 -1.45 6.24
CA ARG A 36 -13.25 -1.22 7.64
C ARG A 36 -14.20 -0.04 7.80
N ASP A 37 -14.89 -0.02 8.92
CA ASP A 37 -15.87 1.03 9.22
C ASP A 37 -15.18 2.28 9.80
N TYR A 38 -14.17 2.77 9.06
CA TYR A 38 -13.47 3.99 9.40
C TYR A 38 -14.11 5.19 8.72
N GLY A 39 -14.26 6.29 9.45
CA GLY A 39 -14.64 7.57 8.89
C GLY A 39 -13.41 8.32 8.35
N ASP A 40 -13.66 9.53 7.82
CA ASP A 40 -12.59 10.37 7.27
C ASP A 40 -11.52 10.69 8.30
N THR A 41 -11.91 10.94 9.54
CA THR A 41 -10.98 11.32 10.62
C THR A 41 -10.01 10.18 10.91
N GLU A 42 -10.53 8.97 11.06
CA GLU A 42 -9.69 7.80 11.34
C GLU A 42 -8.76 7.49 10.16
N LEU A 43 -9.27 7.56 8.92
CA LEU A 43 -8.43 7.34 7.74
C LEU A 43 -7.36 8.42 7.62
N THR A 44 -7.68 9.67 7.90
CA THR A 44 -6.69 10.75 7.89
C THR A 44 -5.59 10.50 8.91
N LEU A 45 -5.95 10.01 10.09
CA LEU A 45 -4.96 9.64 11.09
C LEU A 45 -4.07 8.49 10.63
N LEU A 46 -4.67 7.47 10.01
CA LEU A 46 -3.94 6.26 9.61
C LEU A 46 -3.07 6.46 8.36
N VAL A 47 -3.59 7.15 7.35
CA VAL A 47 -2.94 7.24 6.05
C VAL A 47 -2.75 8.66 5.51
N GLY A 48 -3.12 9.66 6.29
CA GLY A 48 -2.92 11.06 5.92
C GLY A 48 -3.96 11.65 4.97
N SER A 49 -4.97 10.88 4.57
CA SER A 49 -6.02 11.34 3.65
C SER A 49 -7.35 10.67 3.99
N GLY A 50 -8.45 11.30 3.60
CA GLY A 50 -9.77 10.79 3.87
C GLY A 50 -10.23 9.75 2.86
N ARG A 51 -11.49 9.34 3.01
CA ARG A 51 -12.07 8.24 2.23
C ARG A 51 -12.06 8.50 0.74
N GLU A 52 -12.37 9.71 0.30
CA GLU A 52 -12.43 10.03 -1.12
C GLU A 52 -11.06 9.82 -1.80
N ALA A 53 -9.98 10.27 -1.16
CA ALA A 53 -8.64 10.09 -1.68
C ALA A 53 -8.21 8.61 -1.68
N VAL A 54 -8.56 7.89 -0.62
CA VAL A 54 -8.29 6.45 -0.52
C VAL A 54 -9.02 5.70 -1.64
N ASP A 55 -10.30 5.97 -1.83
CA ASP A 55 -11.10 5.33 -2.88
C ASP A 55 -10.53 5.62 -4.27
N ALA A 56 -10.12 6.86 -4.53
CA ALA A 56 -9.55 7.24 -5.81
C ALA A 56 -8.25 6.46 -6.09
N LEU A 57 -7.38 6.32 -5.09
CA LEU A 57 -6.15 5.58 -5.27
C LEU A 57 -6.41 4.09 -5.45
N VAL A 58 -7.35 3.52 -4.70
CA VAL A 58 -7.74 2.12 -4.87
C VAL A 58 -8.24 1.85 -6.29
N GLU A 59 -9.05 2.75 -6.84
CA GLU A 59 -9.54 2.61 -8.21
C GLU A 59 -8.40 2.61 -9.25
N ARG A 60 -7.37 3.42 -9.03
CA ARG A 60 -6.21 3.45 -9.92
C ARG A 60 -5.39 2.16 -9.87
N LEU A 61 -5.41 1.45 -8.74
CA LEU A 61 -4.67 0.21 -8.56
C LEU A 61 -5.50 -1.03 -8.88
N ALA A 62 -6.82 -0.88 -9.00
CA ALA A 62 -7.73 -1.99 -9.19
C ALA A 62 -7.55 -2.66 -10.56
N GLY A 63 -8.04 -3.89 -10.65
CA GLY A 63 -8.03 -4.66 -11.88
C GLY A 63 -6.96 -5.72 -11.89
N ARG A 64 -6.98 -6.51 -12.97
CA ARG A 64 -6.03 -7.59 -13.15
C ARG A 64 -4.87 -7.09 -14.01
N HIS A 65 -3.68 -7.07 -13.46
CA HIS A 65 -2.47 -6.62 -14.16
C HIS A 65 -1.59 -7.81 -14.49
N THR A 66 -1.18 -7.90 -15.75
CA THR A 66 -0.30 -8.97 -16.23
C THR A 66 1.11 -8.47 -16.53
N GLU A 67 1.29 -7.15 -16.58
CA GLU A 67 2.57 -6.52 -16.89
C GLU A 67 2.85 -5.39 -15.90
N SER A 68 4.13 -5.06 -15.74
CA SER A 68 4.54 -3.90 -14.95
C SER A 68 3.99 -2.62 -15.57
N ARG A 69 3.67 -1.64 -14.74
CA ARG A 69 3.10 -0.36 -15.13
C ARG A 69 3.87 0.79 -14.51
N ASP A 70 3.93 1.88 -15.25
CA ASP A 70 4.41 3.15 -14.72
C ASP A 70 3.21 3.92 -14.16
N LEU A 71 3.32 4.36 -12.91
CA LEU A 71 2.29 5.16 -12.26
C LEU A 71 2.89 6.48 -11.82
N ARG A 72 2.14 7.55 -12.04
CA ARG A 72 2.49 8.87 -11.53
C ARG A 72 1.77 9.06 -10.19
N LEU A 73 2.54 9.22 -9.13
CA LEU A 73 2.02 9.30 -7.76
C LEU A 73 2.51 10.57 -7.09
N THR A 74 1.61 11.23 -6.39
CA THR A 74 1.97 12.37 -5.54
C THR A 74 2.60 11.87 -4.25
N MET A 75 3.25 12.78 -3.50
CA MET A 75 3.76 12.43 -2.17
C MET A 75 2.63 11.97 -1.25
N GLU A 76 1.46 12.58 -1.36
CA GLU A 76 0.29 12.16 -0.56
C GLU A 76 -0.12 10.72 -0.87
N GLU A 77 -0.11 10.33 -2.15
CA GLU A 77 -0.44 8.98 -2.56
C GLU A 77 0.62 7.97 -2.11
N LEU A 78 1.90 8.33 -2.21
CA LEU A 78 2.99 7.50 -1.68
C LEU A 78 2.85 7.32 -0.16
N HIS A 79 2.49 8.39 0.55
CA HIS A 79 2.26 8.33 1.99
C HIS A 79 1.10 7.38 2.34
N MET A 80 0.01 7.45 1.57
CA MET A 80 -1.11 6.53 1.78
C MET A 80 -0.68 5.07 1.61
N MET A 81 0.10 4.78 0.56
CA MET A 81 0.59 3.43 0.31
C MET A 81 1.52 2.95 1.41
N TYR A 82 2.51 3.76 1.77
CA TYR A 82 3.45 3.42 2.85
C TYR A 82 2.71 3.15 4.15
N SER A 83 1.80 4.04 4.51
CA SER A 83 1.07 3.93 5.77
C SER A 83 0.14 2.72 5.79
N ALA A 84 -0.53 2.42 4.68
CA ALA A 84 -1.38 1.23 4.60
C ALA A 84 -0.56 -0.05 4.72
N LEU A 85 0.59 -0.12 4.04
CA LEU A 85 1.48 -1.28 4.10
C LEU A 85 2.00 -1.55 5.51
N THR A 86 2.16 -0.52 6.33
CA THR A 86 2.63 -0.67 7.71
C THR A 86 1.50 -0.85 8.71
N ALA A 87 0.34 -0.24 8.48
CA ALA A 87 -0.79 -0.30 9.40
C ALA A 87 -1.56 -1.62 9.33
N VAL A 88 -1.76 -2.16 8.13
CA VAL A 88 -2.58 -3.36 7.94
C VAL A 88 -2.02 -4.58 8.68
N PRO A 89 -0.72 -4.89 8.61
CA PRO A 89 -0.18 -6.00 9.39
C PRO A 89 -0.41 -5.86 10.89
N ALA A 90 -0.30 -4.64 11.43
CA ALA A 90 -0.53 -4.39 12.86
C ALA A 90 -1.97 -4.69 13.25
N LEU A 91 -2.94 -4.34 12.38
CA LEU A 91 -4.36 -4.63 12.63
C LEU A 91 -4.63 -6.13 12.71
N PHE A 92 -3.96 -6.93 11.88
CA PHE A 92 -4.09 -8.38 11.92
C PHE A 92 -3.47 -8.98 13.18
N VAL A 93 -2.35 -8.44 13.64
CA VAL A 93 -1.71 -8.90 14.89
C VAL A 93 -2.65 -8.72 16.07
N GLU A 94 -3.30 -7.57 16.17
CA GLU A 94 -4.25 -7.29 17.25
C GLU A 94 -5.40 -8.29 17.30
N ARG A 95 -5.83 -8.82 16.15
CA ARG A 95 -6.96 -9.73 16.04
C ARG A 95 -6.57 -11.21 16.04
N GLY A 96 -5.41 -11.51 15.47
CA GLY A 96 -5.00 -12.89 15.19
C GLY A 96 -4.32 -13.63 16.32
N GLY A 97 -3.82 -12.91 17.33
CA GLY A 97 -3.10 -13.53 18.42
C GLY A 97 -1.86 -14.29 17.95
N LEU A 98 -1.64 -15.47 18.51
CA LEU A 98 -0.45 -16.28 18.21
C LEU A 98 -0.37 -16.75 16.75
N PHE A 99 -1.50 -16.83 16.06
CA PHE A 99 -1.57 -17.32 14.69
C PHE A 99 -1.91 -16.20 13.69
N ALA A 100 -1.48 -14.98 13.97
CA ALA A 100 -1.81 -13.81 13.16
C ALA A 100 -1.37 -13.95 11.70
N GLU A 101 -0.24 -14.62 11.42
CA GLU A 101 0.27 -14.78 10.06
C GLU A 101 -0.68 -15.56 9.16
N GLU A 102 -1.26 -16.64 9.67
CA GLU A 102 -2.12 -17.49 8.85
C GLU A 102 -3.35 -16.75 8.33
N PRO A 103 -4.14 -16.06 9.17
CA PRO A 103 -5.26 -15.25 8.68
C PRO A 103 -4.84 -14.17 7.70
N PHE A 104 -3.71 -13.50 7.94
CA PHE A 104 -3.20 -12.46 7.06
C PHE A 104 -2.89 -13.03 5.68
N ASN A 105 -2.11 -14.13 5.61
CA ASN A 105 -1.72 -14.74 4.35
C ASN A 105 -2.93 -15.26 3.57
N ILE A 106 -3.85 -15.92 4.24
CA ILE A 106 -5.06 -16.47 3.60
C ILE A 106 -5.92 -15.34 3.05
N ARG A 107 -6.13 -14.31 3.82
CA ARG A 107 -7.00 -13.20 3.42
C ARG A 107 -6.42 -12.37 2.29
N LEU A 108 -5.14 -12.02 2.37
CA LEU A 108 -4.53 -11.06 1.47
C LEU A 108 -3.64 -11.67 0.40
N GLY A 109 -3.26 -12.95 0.55
CA GLY A 109 -2.35 -13.60 -0.40
C GLY A 109 -0.90 -13.15 -0.28
N PHE A 110 -0.54 -12.50 0.84
CA PHE A 110 0.81 -12.01 1.12
C PHE A 110 1.14 -12.27 2.58
N TYR A 111 2.43 -12.39 2.90
CA TYR A 111 2.90 -12.41 4.28
C TYR A 111 3.19 -10.99 4.75
N ARG A 112 3.16 -10.78 6.07
CA ARG A 112 3.46 -9.47 6.65
C ARG A 112 4.82 -8.94 6.20
N GLU A 113 5.81 -9.82 6.09
CA GLU A 113 7.15 -9.46 5.64
C GLU A 113 7.14 -8.85 4.24
N ASN A 114 6.23 -9.30 3.37
CA ASN A 114 6.09 -8.72 2.02
C ASN A 114 5.65 -7.27 2.09
N PHE A 115 4.68 -6.97 2.96
CA PHE A 115 4.17 -5.62 3.13
C PHE A 115 5.24 -4.69 3.73
N TYR A 116 5.93 -5.16 4.78
CA TYR A 116 7.00 -4.37 5.39
C TYR A 116 8.17 -4.13 4.45
N ALA A 117 8.56 -5.16 3.70
CA ALA A 117 9.64 -5.01 2.72
C ALA A 117 9.27 -4.02 1.62
N LEU A 118 8.03 -4.05 1.15
CA LEU A 118 7.56 -3.09 0.13
C LEU A 118 7.49 -1.68 0.69
N ALA A 119 7.05 -1.51 1.94
CA ALA A 119 7.04 -0.21 2.59
C ALA A 119 8.45 0.36 2.71
N GLN A 120 9.43 -0.47 3.12
CA GLN A 120 10.82 -0.04 3.19
C GLN A 120 11.37 0.33 1.81
N ALA A 121 10.96 -0.40 0.77
CA ALA A 121 11.35 -0.08 -0.60
C ALA A 121 10.81 1.28 -1.05
N VAL A 122 9.58 1.63 -0.66
CA VAL A 122 9.01 2.96 -0.93
C VAL A 122 9.84 4.05 -0.24
N LEU A 123 10.13 3.84 1.04
CA LEU A 123 10.91 4.82 1.83
C LEU A 123 12.31 5.01 1.23
N GLN A 124 12.98 3.91 0.88
CA GLN A 124 14.31 3.94 0.28
C GLN A 124 14.29 4.66 -1.07
N ALA A 125 13.29 4.36 -1.91
CA ALA A 125 13.17 4.98 -3.22
C ALA A 125 12.93 6.49 -3.13
N VAL A 126 12.11 6.93 -2.16
CA VAL A 126 11.88 8.37 -1.91
C VAL A 126 13.18 9.04 -1.47
N ALA A 127 13.95 8.38 -0.60
CA ALA A 127 15.23 8.94 -0.12
C ALA A 127 16.25 9.10 -1.25
N GLU A 128 16.20 8.25 -2.26
CA GLU A 128 17.13 8.26 -3.40
C GLU A 128 16.66 9.10 -4.59
N ALA A 129 15.41 9.52 -4.58
CA ALA A 129 14.81 10.25 -5.70
C ALA A 129 15.30 11.70 -5.83
#